data_d40c486c72da4e14e8a818f1e261ced9
#
_entry.id   d40c486c72da4e14e8a818f1e261ced9
#
_cell.length_a   1.000
_cell.length_b   1.000
_cell.length_c   1.000
_cell.angle_alpha   90.00
_cell.angle_beta   90.00
_cell.angle_gamma   90.00
#
_symmetry.space_group_name_H-M   'P 1'
#
loop_
_entity.id
_entity.type
_entity.pdbx_description
1 polymer ?
#
loop_
_entity_poly.entity_id
_entity_poly.type
_entity_poly.pdbx_seq_one_letter_code
_entity_poly.pdbx_strand_id
1 'polypeptide(L)'
;MITGRDFIITSLQSWDIAIGSNAKDIAKEISRHNRVLYVNTPVDMLNYLMHSQSPDVQRTKTLIKNKKNGLRQITANLWTLDCPFCAFPVNSFPDGFLFDAVNRLNNKRICKHILSAAQELQFTNHILLIDNDIYRSFYAKEFLKPRISIYYRRDNMTSAFWKKHAPRLEPLLCSKSDLVATNSPQLAEAVKSYNSNCHDIGQGVDLESFRDG
;
A
#
# COMPACT_ATOMS: atom_id res chain seq x y z
N MET A 1 0.70 23.83 -0.65
CA MET A 1 1.38 22.53 -0.95
C MET A 1 2.00 22.00 0.34
N ILE A 2 1.92 20.69 0.61
CA ILE A 2 2.53 20.05 1.79
C ILE A 2 4.01 19.82 1.46
N THR A 3 4.93 20.28 2.34
CA THR A 3 6.38 20.16 2.16
C THR A 3 7.08 19.71 3.44
N GLY A 4 8.24 19.08 3.32
CA GLY A 4 9.08 18.67 4.45
C GLY A 4 8.43 17.61 5.36
N ARG A 5 7.58 16.74 4.80
CA ARG A 5 6.90 15.67 5.53
C ARG A 5 7.43 14.30 5.11
N ASP A 6 7.21 13.33 5.98
CA ASP A 6 7.50 11.92 5.72
C ASP A 6 6.20 11.22 5.31
N PHE A 7 6.23 10.51 4.20
CA PHE A 7 5.11 9.73 3.71
C PHE A 7 5.48 8.25 3.68
N ILE A 8 4.58 7.41 4.15
CA ILE A 8 4.60 5.96 3.93
C ILE A 8 3.43 5.64 3.01
N ILE A 9 3.74 5.08 1.84
CA ILE A 9 2.73 4.68 0.85
C ILE A 9 2.73 3.16 0.77
N THR A 10 1.62 2.52 1.14
CA THR A 10 1.42 1.08 0.94
C THR A 10 0.58 0.89 -0.30
N SER A 11 1.06 0.09 -1.25
CA SER A 11 0.39 -0.10 -2.54
C SER A 11 0.32 -1.57 -2.93
N LEU A 12 -0.76 -1.91 -3.65
CA LEU A 12 -0.92 -3.23 -4.28
C LEU A 12 0.02 -3.45 -5.46
N GLN A 13 0.47 -2.37 -6.08
CA GLN A 13 1.36 -2.45 -7.24
C GLN A 13 2.81 -2.34 -6.80
N SER A 14 3.63 -3.28 -7.27
CA SER A 14 5.08 -3.22 -7.07
C SER A 14 5.67 -2.01 -7.80
N TRP A 15 6.66 -1.36 -7.18
CA TRP A 15 7.39 -0.25 -7.80
C TRP A 15 8.00 -0.63 -9.15
N ASP A 16 8.52 -1.85 -9.26
CA ASP A 16 9.28 -2.31 -10.43
C ASP A 16 8.39 -2.89 -11.55
N ILE A 17 7.06 -2.80 -11.43
CA ILE A 17 6.17 -3.18 -12.53
C ILE A 17 6.36 -2.20 -13.71
N ALA A 18 6.45 -2.74 -14.94
CA ALA A 18 6.67 -1.95 -16.14
C ALA A 18 5.49 -1.01 -16.49
N ILE A 19 4.27 -1.41 -16.10
CA ILE A 19 3.06 -0.62 -16.36
C ILE A 19 3.03 0.61 -15.46
N GLY A 20 2.69 1.76 -16.00
CA GLY A 20 2.43 3.00 -15.27
C GLY A 20 1.40 2.77 -14.16
N SER A 21 1.57 3.44 -13.04
CA SER A 21 0.72 3.27 -11.87
C SER A 21 0.47 4.61 -11.19
N ASN A 22 -0.80 4.91 -10.99
CA ASN A 22 -1.21 6.12 -10.28
C ASN A 22 -0.52 6.26 -8.91
N ALA A 23 -0.34 5.15 -8.18
CA ALA A 23 0.39 5.16 -6.92
C ALA A 23 1.86 5.55 -7.08
N LYS A 24 2.53 5.09 -8.15
CA LYS A 24 3.93 5.47 -8.43
C LYS A 24 4.03 6.94 -8.80
N ASP A 25 3.10 7.44 -9.60
CA ASP A 25 3.11 8.84 -10.03
C ASP A 25 2.82 9.78 -8.85
N ILE A 26 1.87 9.42 -7.98
CA ILE A 26 1.63 10.10 -6.70
C ILE A 26 2.89 10.09 -5.82
N ALA A 27 3.57 8.95 -5.71
CA ALA A 27 4.79 8.83 -4.91
C ALA A 27 5.92 9.71 -5.45
N LYS A 28 6.12 9.73 -6.78
CA LYS A 28 7.11 10.60 -7.45
C LYS A 28 6.79 12.07 -7.19
N GLU A 29 5.53 12.49 -7.39
CA GLU A 29 5.11 13.89 -7.23
C GLU A 29 5.26 14.34 -5.77
N ILE A 30 4.82 13.54 -4.80
CA ILE A 30 5.02 13.83 -3.38
C ILE A 30 6.51 13.94 -3.04
N SER A 31 7.36 13.11 -3.63
CA SER A 31 8.80 13.06 -3.34
C SER A 31 9.58 14.30 -3.82
N ARG A 32 8.99 15.14 -4.67
CA ARG A 32 9.61 16.43 -5.08
C ARG A 32 9.86 17.36 -3.90
N HIS A 33 9.00 17.30 -2.87
CA HIS A 33 9.05 18.23 -1.73
C HIS A 33 8.96 17.53 -0.36
N ASN A 34 8.89 16.21 -0.33
CA ASN A 34 8.70 15.39 0.86
C ASN A 34 9.54 14.12 0.76
N ARG A 35 9.79 13.44 1.88
CA ARG A 35 10.43 12.12 1.88
C ARG A 35 9.37 11.03 1.77
N VAL A 36 9.58 10.05 0.92
CA VAL A 36 8.58 8.99 0.62
C VAL A 36 9.20 7.61 0.77
N LEU A 37 8.56 6.76 1.55
CA LEU A 37 8.81 5.32 1.59
C LEU A 37 7.64 4.60 0.91
N TYR A 38 7.89 4.08 -0.30
CA TYR A 38 6.93 3.28 -1.05
C TYR A 38 7.10 1.81 -0.70
N VAL A 39 6.05 1.19 -0.15
CA VAL A 39 6.08 -0.18 0.34
C VAL A 39 5.45 -1.10 -0.69
N ASN A 40 6.25 -2.00 -1.25
CA ASN A 40 5.77 -3.04 -2.14
C ASN A 40 4.95 -4.09 -1.37
N THR A 41 3.88 -4.55 -1.97
CA THR A 41 3.10 -5.66 -1.43
C THR A 41 3.96 -6.91 -1.27
N PRO A 42 4.01 -7.54 -0.07
CA PRO A 42 4.74 -8.78 0.10
C PRO A 42 4.12 -9.90 -0.74
N VAL A 43 4.96 -10.75 -1.28
CA VAL A 43 4.53 -11.98 -1.95
C VAL A 43 3.79 -12.86 -0.96
N ASP A 44 2.64 -13.43 -1.33
CA ASP A 44 2.02 -14.46 -0.51
C ASP A 44 2.67 -15.83 -0.70
N MET A 45 2.50 -16.71 0.28
CA MET A 45 3.18 -18.00 0.32
C MET A 45 2.76 -18.93 -0.85
N LEU A 46 1.52 -18.84 -1.33
CA LEU A 46 1.06 -19.63 -2.48
C LEU A 46 1.76 -19.16 -3.76
N ASN A 47 1.79 -17.86 -4.00
CA ASN A 47 2.51 -17.31 -5.15
C ASN A 47 4.02 -17.61 -5.08
N TYR A 48 4.62 -17.57 -3.88
CA TYR A 48 6.03 -17.92 -3.70
C TYR A 48 6.33 -19.36 -4.12
N LEU A 49 5.41 -20.30 -3.87
CA LEU A 49 5.58 -21.69 -4.24
C LEU A 49 5.23 -21.97 -5.70
N MET A 50 4.13 -21.37 -6.20
CA MET A 50 3.58 -21.67 -7.52
C MET A 50 4.19 -20.87 -8.67
N HIS A 51 4.61 -19.63 -8.40
CA HIS A 51 5.10 -18.69 -9.41
C HIS A 51 6.59 -18.35 -9.21
N SER A 52 7.42 -19.37 -9.09
CA SER A 52 8.85 -19.23 -8.73
C SER A 52 9.66 -18.33 -9.67
N GLN A 53 9.21 -18.11 -10.89
CA GLN A 53 9.88 -17.30 -11.91
C GLN A 53 9.41 -15.85 -11.94
N SER A 54 8.37 -15.48 -11.19
CA SER A 54 7.91 -14.09 -11.19
C SER A 54 8.98 -13.15 -10.58
N PRO A 55 9.14 -11.93 -11.12
CA PRO A 55 10.16 -10.98 -10.65
C PRO A 55 10.09 -10.70 -9.15
N ASP A 56 8.89 -10.55 -8.60
CA ASP A 56 8.68 -10.28 -7.17
C ASP A 56 9.08 -11.46 -6.29
N VAL A 57 8.80 -12.70 -6.73
CA VAL A 57 9.22 -13.92 -6.03
C VAL A 57 10.74 -14.05 -6.06
N GLN A 58 11.38 -13.83 -7.21
CA GLN A 58 12.84 -13.89 -7.33
C GLN A 58 13.52 -12.83 -6.45
N ARG A 59 12.96 -11.62 -6.40
CA ARG A 59 13.42 -10.55 -5.51
C ARG A 59 13.32 -10.97 -4.05
N THR A 60 12.15 -11.47 -3.63
CA THR A 60 11.92 -11.94 -2.26
C THR A 60 12.90 -13.07 -1.90
N LYS A 61 13.12 -14.07 -2.78
CA LYS A 61 14.11 -15.14 -2.58
C LYS A 61 15.53 -14.58 -2.37
N THR A 62 15.91 -13.61 -3.19
CA THR A 62 17.23 -12.96 -3.11
C THR A 62 17.41 -12.22 -1.79
N LEU A 63 16.38 -11.48 -1.33
CA LEU A 63 16.40 -10.77 -0.05
C LEU A 63 16.54 -11.74 1.12
N ILE A 64 15.76 -12.83 1.13
CA ILE A 64 15.82 -13.87 2.18
C ILE A 64 17.21 -14.51 2.20
N LYS A 65 17.72 -14.96 1.04
CA LYS A 65 19.03 -15.61 0.91
C LYS A 65 20.16 -14.72 1.42
N ASN A 66 20.13 -13.43 1.07
CA ASN A 66 21.20 -12.49 1.39
C ASN A 66 20.97 -11.75 2.72
N LYS A 67 19.92 -12.07 3.45
CA LYS A 67 19.53 -11.42 4.73
C LYS A 67 19.45 -9.89 4.62
N LYS A 68 18.96 -9.38 3.49
CA LYS A 68 18.79 -7.94 3.25
C LYS A 68 17.41 -7.47 3.71
N ASN A 69 17.34 -6.22 4.20
CA ASN A 69 16.09 -5.62 4.66
C ASN A 69 15.14 -5.17 3.54
N GLY A 70 15.58 -5.17 2.28
CA GLY A 70 14.74 -4.79 1.14
C GLY A 70 14.56 -3.29 0.93
N LEU A 71 15.18 -2.44 1.76
CA LEU A 71 15.16 -0.99 1.56
C LEU A 71 16.09 -0.60 0.41
N ARG A 72 15.59 0.20 -0.53
CA ARG A 72 16.32 0.65 -1.71
C ARG A 72 15.99 2.11 -2.01
N GLN A 73 17.01 2.93 -2.17
CA GLN A 73 16.85 4.33 -2.58
C GLN A 73 16.62 4.42 -4.10
N ILE A 74 15.62 5.19 -4.52
CA ILE A 74 15.26 5.44 -5.92
C ILE A 74 15.73 6.84 -6.34
N THR A 75 15.41 7.85 -5.52
CA THR A 75 15.88 9.22 -5.68
C THR A 75 16.34 9.78 -4.33
N ALA A 76 16.78 11.03 -4.28
CA ALA A 76 17.19 11.66 -3.02
C ALA A 76 16.13 11.58 -1.92
N ASN A 77 14.83 11.64 -2.29
CA ASN A 77 13.71 11.69 -1.36
C ASN A 77 12.73 10.52 -1.48
N LEU A 78 13.05 9.50 -2.28
CA LEU A 78 12.16 8.37 -2.54
C LEU A 78 12.88 7.05 -2.34
N TRP A 79 12.31 6.21 -1.51
CA TRP A 79 12.76 4.83 -1.24
C TRP A 79 11.66 3.84 -1.52
N THR A 80 12.05 2.63 -1.89
CA THR A 80 11.15 1.47 -1.94
C THR A 80 11.53 0.47 -0.87
N LEU A 81 10.53 -0.26 -0.38
CA LEU A 81 10.71 -1.31 0.60
C LEU A 81 10.05 -2.60 0.13
N ASP A 82 10.85 -3.64 -0.07
CA ASP A 82 10.41 -5.00 -0.32
C ASP A 82 10.44 -5.81 0.98
N CYS A 83 9.46 -6.69 1.19
CA CYS A 83 9.42 -7.54 2.38
C CYS A 83 10.29 -8.79 2.17
N PRO A 84 11.30 -9.06 3.05
CA PRO A 84 12.12 -10.27 3.00
C PRO A 84 11.42 -11.49 3.63
N PHE A 85 10.11 -11.59 3.42
CA PHE A 85 9.28 -12.69 3.90
C PHE A 85 7.98 -12.79 3.07
N CYS A 86 7.34 -13.96 3.13
CA CYS A 86 6.03 -14.15 2.51
C CYS A 86 4.90 -13.86 3.51
N ALA A 87 3.79 -13.31 3.01
CA ALA A 87 2.55 -13.21 3.74
C ALA A 87 1.79 -14.54 3.72
N PHE A 88 1.02 -14.83 4.75
CA PHE A 88 0.09 -15.94 4.73
C PHE A 88 -1.08 -15.63 3.78
N PRO A 89 -1.53 -16.60 2.95
CA PRO A 89 -2.64 -16.41 2.03
C PRO A 89 -3.95 -16.30 2.81
N VAL A 90 -4.56 -15.12 2.82
CA VAL A 90 -5.81 -14.87 3.58
C VAL A 90 -7.07 -15.08 2.74
N ASN A 91 -6.99 -14.93 1.41
CA ASN A 91 -8.16 -15.04 0.54
C ASN A 91 -8.83 -16.42 0.54
N SER A 92 -8.09 -17.45 0.92
CA SER A 92 -8.62 -18.82 1.01
C SER A 92 -9.54 -19.02 2.23
N PHE A 93 -9.38 -18.22 3.27
CA PHE A 93 -10.17 -18.35 4.48
C PHE A 93 -11.61 -17.85 4.29
N PRO A 94 -12.61 -18.49 4.93
CA PRO A 94 -13.92 -17.89 5.07
C PRO A 94 -13.82 -16.59 5.87
N ASP A 95 -14.80 -15.71 5.70
CA ASP A 95 -14.91 -14.49 6.51
C ASP A 95 -15.14 -14.84 7.97
N GLY A 96 -14.49 -14.13 8.90
CA GLY A 96 -14.62 -14.36 10.33
C GLY A 96 -13.29 -14.34 11.09
N PHE A 97 -13.34 -14.85 12.33
CA PHE A 97 -12.24 -14.76 13.31
C PHE A 97 -10.88 -15.29 12.78
N LEU A 98 -10.89 -16.42 12.07
CA LEU A 98 -9.65 -17.01 11.56
C LEU A 98 -9.00 -16.11 10.49
N PHE A 99 -9.81 -15.59 9.55
CA PHE A 99 -9.34 -14.59 8.60
C PHE A 99 -8.74 -13.38 9.32
N ASP A 100 -9.46 -12.82 10.29
CA ASP A 100 -9.04 -11.62 11.00
C ASP A 100 -7.73 -11.86 11.77
N ALA A 101 -7.58 -13.00 12.43
CA ALA A 101 -6.37 -13.34 13.19
C ALA A 101 -5.14 -13.46 12.26
N VAL A 102 -5.27 -14.18 11.14
CA VAL A 102 -4.17 -14.36 10.17
C VAL A 102 -3.86 -13.04 9.44
N ASN A 103 -4.89 -12.28 9.05
CA ASN A 103 -4.70 -10.97 8.43
C ASN A 103 -4.02 -9.97 9.38
N ARG A 104 -4.40 -9.98 10.66
CA ARG A 104 -3.76 -9.16 11.69
C ARG A 104 -2.29 -9.53 11.88
N LEU A 105 -1.96 -10.83 11.86
CA LEU A 105 -0.58 -11.31 11.95
C LEU A 105 0.25 -10.84 10.75
N ASN A 106 -0.28 -10.96 9.52
CA ASN A 106 0.37 -10.43 8.32
C ASN A 106 0.64 -8.93 8.45
N ASN A 107 -0.38 -8.15 8.79
CA ASN A 107 -0.26 -6.70 8.96
C ASN A 107 0.78 -6.34 10.03
N LYS A 108 0.80 -7.05 11.19
CA LYS A 108 1.78 -6.83 12.25
C LYS A 108 3.21 -7.05 11.75
N ARG A 109 3.45 -8.11 10.97
CA ARG A 109 4.78 -8.41 10.40
C ARG A 109 5.21 -7.35 9.40
N ILE A 110 4.30 -6.97 8.49
CA ILE A 110 4.54 -5.92 7.47
C ILE A 110 4.84 -4.59 8.16
N CYS A 111 3.99 -4.17 9.08
CA CYS A 111 4.16 -2.89 9.77
C CYS A 111 5.42 -2.85 10.64
N LYS A 112 5.80 -3.97 11.30
CA LYS A 112 7.08 -4.04 12.01
C LYS A 112 8.26 -3.80 11.06
N HIS A 113 8.22 -4.35 9.85
CA HIS A 113 9.25 -4.17 8.85
C HIS A 113 9.28 -2.71 8.33
N ILE A 114 8.11 -2.12 8.07
CA ILE A 114 7.98 -0.70 7.70
C ILE A 114 8.56 0.21 8.78
N LEU A 115 8.25 -0.04 10.06
CA LEU A 115 8.77 0.76 11.18
C LEU A 115 10.30 0.67 11.27
N SER A 116 10.89 -0.51 11.03
CA SER A 116 12.35 -0.67 10.99
C SER A 116 12.99 0.17 9.88
N ALA A 117 12.41 0.17 8.68
CA ALA A 117 12.88 1.00 7.57
C ALA A 117 12.66 2.50 7.84
N ALA A 118 11.51 2.88 8.39
CA ALA A 118 11.23 4.25 8.76
C ALA A 118 12.20 4.79 9.83
N GLN A 119 12.59 3.94 10.79
CA GLN A 119 13.60 4.27 11.78
C GLN A 119 15.00 4.46 11.15
N GLU A 120 15.40 3.58 10.23
CA GLU A 120 16.66 3.70 9.47
C GLU A 120 16.70 5.01 8.67
N LEU A 121 15.56 5.42 8.07
CA LEU A 121 15.41 6.68 7.35
C LEU A 121 15.16 7.89 8.27
N GLN A 122 15.06 7.70 9.58
CA GLN A 122 14.73 8.75 10.55
C GLN A 122 13.41 9.48 10.21
N PHE A 123 12.41 8.72 9.76
CA PHE A 123 11.08 9.28 9.52
C PHE A 123 10.36 9.58 10.83
N THR A 124 9.74 10.75 10.91
CA THR A 124 9.02 11.21 12.10
C THR A 124 7.64 11.75 11.72
N ASN A 125 6.62 11.50 12.56
CA ASN A 125 5.27 12.05 12.35
C ASN A 125 4.75 11.83 10.92
N HIS A 126 4.96 10.63 10.38
CA HIS A 126 4.67 10.32 9.00
C HIS A 126 3.16 10.35 8.68
N ILE A 127 2.86 10.60 7.42
CA ILE A 127 1.53 10.47 6.81
C ILE A 127 1.48 9.10 6.14
N LEU A 128 0.42 8.32 6.40
CA LEU A 128 0.18 7.04 5.77
C LEU A 128 -0.82 7.21 4.62
N LEU A 129 -0.42 6.80 3.42
CA LEU A 129 -1.30 6.66 2.26
C LEU A 129 -1.47 5.18 1.94
N ILE A 130 -2.69 4.66 2.02
CA ILE A 130 -3.05 3.29 1.68
C ILE A 130 -3.66 3.29 0.28
N ASP A 131 -2.93 2.82 -0.72
CA ASP A 131 -3.40 2.73 -2.10
C ASP A 131 -4.16 1.43 -2.31
N ASN A 132 -5.48 1.49 -2.20
CA ASN A 132 -6.45 0.46 -2.56
C ASN A 132 -6.22 -0.93 -1.90
N ASP A 133 -5.41 -1.02 -0.83
CA ASP A 133 -5.06 -2.27 -0.16
C ASP A 133 -5.87 -2.48 1.13
N ILE A 134 -6.98 -3.20 1.01
CA ILE A 134 -7.88 -3.53 2.13
C ILE A 134 -7.43 -4.76 2.94
N TYR A 135 -6.40 -5.49 2.52
CA TYR A 135 -5.93 -6.69 3.22
C TYR A 135 -4.66 -6.43 4.02
N ARG A 136 -3.56 -6.15 3.34
CA ARG A 136 -2.23 -6.07 3.95
C ARG A 136 -1.98 -4.77 4.67
N SER A 137 -2.82 -3.75 4.39
CA SER A 137 -2.79 -2.44 5.04
C SER A 137 -3.98 -2.18 5.97
N PHE A 138 -4.87 -3.18 6.17
CA PHE A 138 -6.08 -3.02 6.98
C PHE A 138 -5.82 -2.54 8.41
N TYR A 139 -4.76 -3.03 9.05
CA TYR A 139 -4.36 -2.66 10.41
C TYR A 139 -3.16 -1.69 10.42
N ALA A 140 -2.81 -1.08 9.28
CA ALA A 140 -1.63 -0.23 9.19
C ALA A 140 -1.74 1.02 10.08
N LYS A 141 -2.91 1.66 10.18
CA LYS A 141 -3.12 2.82 11.07
C LYS A 141 -2.82 2.47 12.52
N GLU A 142 -3.29 1.33 12.99
CA GLU A 142 -3.13 0.88 14.39
C GLU A 142 -1.67 0.54 14.73
N PHE A 143 -0.95 -0.06 13.79
CA PHE A 143 0.43 -0.50 14.03
C PHE A 143 1.47 0.57 13.73
N LEU A 144 1.27 1.39 12.72
CA LEU A 144 2.21 2.46 12.33
C LEU A 144 1.98 3.75 13.10
N LYS A 145 0.78 3.98 13.62
CA LYS A 145 0.39 5.20 14.36
C LYS A 145 0.76 6.48 13.61
N PRO A 146 0.33 6.66 12.36
CA PRO A 146 0.66 7.83 11.57
C PRO A 146 0.00 9.08 12.17
N ARG A 147 0.54 10.26 11.83
CA ARG A 147 -0.11 11.55 12.14
C ARG A 147 -1.47 11.68 11.44
N ILE A 148 -1.54 11.21 10.19
CA ILE A 148 -2.75 11.19 9.36
C ILE A 148 -2.71 9.89 8.55
N SER A 149 -3.84 9.21 8.46
CA SER A 149 -4.06 8.05 7.60
C SER A 149 -5.04 8.40 6.49
N ILE A 150 -4.62 8.16 5.25
CA ILE A 150 -5.41 8.41 4.04
C ILE A 150 -5.66 7.06 3.37
N TYR A 151 -6.91 6.70 3.14
CA TYR A 151 -7.26 5.60 2.26
C TYR A 151 -7.56 6.13 0.86
N TYR A 152 -6.77 5.74 -0.13
CA TYR A 152 -6.97 6.10 -1.53
C TYR A 152 -7.69 4.96 -2.25
N ARG A 153 -8.98 5.20 -2.55
CA ARG A 153 -9.85 4.29 -3.29
C ARG A 153 -9.86 4.66 -4.76
N ARG A 154 -9.19 3.87 -5.60
CA ARG A 154 -9.08 4.16 -7.04
C ARG A 154 -9.80 3.16 -7.94
N ASP A 155 -10.23 2.00 -7.41
CA ASP A 155 -10.87 0.95 -8.17
C ASP A 155 -12.10 0.40 -7.44
N ASN A 156 -13.03 -0.17 -8.19
CA ASN A 156 -14.13 -0.95 -7.64
C ASN A 156 -13.63 -2.33 -7.17
N MET A 157 -14.03 -2.71 -5.96
CA MET A 157 -13.67 -3.98 -5.32
C MET A 157 -14.55 -5.15 -5.79
N THR A 158 -14.79 -5.27 -7.12
CA THR A 158 -15.75 -6.24 -7.70
C THR A 158 -15.11 -7.51 -8.23
N SER A 159 -13.78 -7.56 -8.41
CA SER A 159 -13.10 -8.75 -8.90
C SER A 159 -13.21 -9.93 -7.91
N ALA A 160 -13.02 -11.15 -8.40
CA ALA A 160 -13.06 -12.37 -7.57
C ALA A 160 -12.12 -12.29 -6.36
N PHE A 161 -10.99 -11.59 -6.49
CA PHE A 161 -10.03 -11.39 -5.41
C PHE A 161 -10.61 -10.57 -4.25
N TRP A 162 -11.42 -9.55 -4.55
CA TRP A 162 -11.99 -8.62 -3.58
C TRP A 162 -13.35 -9.04 -3.06
N LYS A 163 -14.18 -9.64 -3.95
CA LYS A 163 -15.61 -9.88 -3.74
C LYS A 163 -15.95 -10.55 -2.41
N LYS A 164 -15.06 -11.41 -1.91
CA LYS A 164 -15.30 -12.19 -0.70
C LYS A 164 -15.26 -11.35 0.58
N HIS A 165 -14.28 -10.46 0.71
CA HIS A 165 -14.00 -9.77 1.97
C HIS A 165 -14.17 -8.24 1.88
N ALA A 166 -14.15 -7.66 0.66
CA ALA A 166 -14.27 -6.22 0.48
C ALA A 166 -15.58 -5.65 1.05
N PRO A 167 -16.74 -6.32 0.90
CA PRO A 167 -18.01 -5.79 1.46
C PRO A 167 -17.94 -5.51 2.96
N ARG A 168 -17.09 -6.23 3.71
CA ARG A 168 -16.87 -5.99 5.14
C ARG A 168 -15.68 -5.11 5.42
N LEU A 169 -14.56 -5.34 4.76
CA LEU A 169 -13.28 -4.69 5.10
C LEU A 169 -13.21 -3.25 4.61
N GLU A 170 -13.73 -2.95 3.41
CA GLU A 170 -13.63 -1.60 2.84
C GLU A 170 -14.40 -0.56 3.67
N PRO A 171 -15.68 -0.78 4.08
CA PRO A 171 -16.38 0.11 4.98
C PRO A 171 -15.64 0.38 6.28
N LEU A 172 -15.07 -0.68 6.89
CA LEU A 172 -14.31 -0.57 8.13
C LEU A 172 -12.99 0.19 7.92
N LEU A 173 -12.31 0.00 6.79
CA LEU A 173 -11.08 0.74 6.47
C LEU A 173 -11.40 2.23 6.22
N CYS A 174 -12.46 2.52 5.48
CA CYS A 174 -12.94 3.89 5.27
C CYS A 174 -13.25 4.58 6.60
N SER A 175 -14.03 3.94 7.47
CA SER A 175 -14.47 4.54 8.74
C SER A 175 -13.33 4.84 9.71
N LYS A 176 -12.28 4.04 9.70
CA LYS A 176 -11.12 4.25 10.59
C LYS A 176 -10.04 5.15 10.00
N SER A 177 -10.06 5.43 8.69
CA SER A 177 -9.14 6.38 8.05
C SER A 177 -9.49 7.82 8.41
N ASP A 178 -8.49 8.70 8.54
CA ASP A 178 -8.74 10.11 8.85
C ASP A 178 -9.31 10.86 7.64
N LEU A 179 -8.99 10.36 6.44
CA LEU A 179 -9.46 10.88 5.16
C LEU A 179 -9.58 9.74 4.16
N VAL A 180 -10.59 9.81 3.31
CA VAL A 180 -10.72 8.96 2.12
C VAL A 180 -10.54 9.83 0.88
N ALA A 181 -9.62 9.48 0.01
CA ALA A 181 -9.45 10.09 -1.30
C ALA A 181 -9.94 9.12 -2.38
N THR A 182 -10.55 9.64 -3.43
CA THR A 182 -10.99 8.85 -4.59
C THR A 182 -10.57 9.52 -5.88
N ASN A 183 -10.56 8.78 -6.99
CA ASN A 183 -10.23 9.31 -8.31
C ASN A 183 -11.46 9.54 -9.18
N SER A 184 -12.66 9.41 -8.63
CA SER A 184 -13.90 9.72 -9.35
C SER A 184 -15.05 10.03 -8.39
N PRO A 185 -16.02 10.85 -8.81
CA PRO A 185 -17.20 11.19 -8.02
C PRO A 185 -18.02 9.95 -7.62
N GLN A 186 -18.12 8.96 -8.50
CA GLN A 186 -18.87 7.73 -8.25
C GLN A 186 -18.26 6.91 -7.10
N LEU A 187 -16.91 6.83 -7.06
CA LEU A 187 -16.21 6.15 -5.97
C LEU A 187 -16.33 6.93 -4.66
N ALA A 188 -16.32 8.25 -4.71
CA ALA A 188 -16.54 9.10 -3.53
C ALA A 188 -17.92 8.88 -2.94
N GLU A 189 -18.96 8.93 -3.76
CA GLU A 189 -20.34 8.75 -3.31
C GLU A 189 -20.55 7.36 -2.67
N ALA A 190 -19.95 6.32 -3.25
CA ALA A 190 -20.06 4.95 -2.75
C ALA A 190 -19.49 4.75 -1.32
N VAL A 191 -18.57 5.59 -0.86
CA VAL A 191 -17.92 5.46 0.46
C VAL A 191 -18.21 6.61 1.43
N LYS A 192 -18.89 7.65 0.98
CA LYS A 192 -19.20 8.85 1.76
C LYS A 192 -20.00 8.57 3.03
N SER A 193 -20.85 7.53 3.00
CA SER A 193 -21.60 7.07 4.18
C SER A 193 -20.72 6.45 5.27
N TYR A 194 -19.53 5.96 4.90
CA TYR A 194 -18.57 5.34 5.83
C TYR A 194 -17.55 6.34 6.37
N ASN A 195 -17.27 7.40 5.62
CA ASN A 195 -16.37 8.47 6.05
C ASN A 195 -16.81 9.79 5.40
N SER A 196 -17.30 10.73 6.22
CA SER A 196 -17.75 12.05 5.74
C SER A 196 -16.58 12.93 5.23
N ASN A 197 -15.34 12.66 5.68
CA ASN A 197 -14.12 13.29 5.17
C ASN A 197 -13.62 12.56 3.92
N CYS A 198 -14.47 12.50 2.90
CA CYS A 198 -14.22 11.84 1.63
C CYS A 198 -14.18 12.88 0.51
N HIS A 199 -13.09 12.85 -0.29
CA HIS A 199 -12.87 13.80 -1.38
C HIS A 199 -12.52 13.09 -2.68
N ASP A 200 -13.19 13.49 -3.75
CA ASP A 200 -12.74 13.17 -5.10
C ASP A 200 -11.58 14.10 -5.46
N ILE A 201 -10.42 13.52 -5.72
CA ILE A 201 -9.21 14.26 -6.13
C ILE A 201 -8.94 14.16 -7.64
N GLY A 202 -9.86 13.52 -8.38
CA GLY A 202 -9.71 13.27 -9.80
C GLY A 202 -8.62 12.25 -10.13
N GLN A 203 -8.42 12.06 -11.42
CA GLN A 203 -7.40 11.15 -11.96
C GLN A 203 -6.25 11.97 -12.55
N GLY A 204 -5.09 11.87 -11.91
CA GLY A 204 -3.86 12.45 -12.44
C GLY A 204 -3.23 11.54 -13.51
N VAL A 205 -2.53 12.14 -14.45
CA VAL A 205 -1.73 11.44 -15.47
C VAL A 205 -0.35 12.10 -15.56
N ASP A 206 0.68 11.27 -15.75
CA ASP A 206 2.02 11.75 -16.03
C ASP A 206 2.10 12.24 -17.49
N LEU A 207 2.08 13.55 -17.69
CA LEU A 207 2.12 14.17 -19.02
C LEU A 207 3.48 13.96 -19.71
N GLU A 208 4.56 13.71 -18.98
CA GLU A 208 5.88 13.47 -19.59
C GLU A 208 5.88 12.14 -20.37
N SER A 209 5.15 11.14 -19.90
CA SER A 209 5.01 9.85 -20.59
C SER A 209 4.30 9.94 -21.95
N PHE A 210 3.63 11.04 -22.25
CA PHE A 210 2.92 11.30 -23.53
C PHE A 210 3.67 12.24 -24.47
N ARG A 211 4.81 12.81 -24.05
CA ARG A 211 5.58 13.75 -24.88
C ARG A 211 6.56 13.08 -25.84
N ASP A 212 6.91 11.82 -25.58
CA ASP A 212 7.91 11.04 -26.33
C ASP A 212 7.27 10.03 -27.31
N GLY A 213 5.99 10.21 -27.69
CA GLY A 213 5.24 9.38 -28.63
C GLY A 213 4.97 10.06 -29.96
#